data_a8ddc903275326be7342261b3e0ea9f2
#
_entry.id   a8ddc903275326be7342261b3e0ea9f2
#
_cell.length_a   1.000
_cell.length_b   1.000
_cell.length_c   1.000
_cell.angle_alpha   90.00
_cell.angle_beta   90.00
_cell.angle_gamma   90.00
#
_symmetry.space_group_name_H-M   'P 1'
#
loop_
_entity.id
_entity.type
_entity.pdbx_description
1 polymer ?
#
loop_
_entity_poly.entity_id
_entity_poly.type
_entity_poly.pdbx_seq_one_letter_code
_entity_poly.pdbx_strand_id
1 'polypeptide(L)'
;MMTTETRRRGEGIVFLVLFALTIPLANWLIGHAGTVCPPRGPCLVPVAPGLMAPSGVLMAGIALVLRDLVQRRLGVAASSLAILAGAALSALLAPPALVIASAVAFLLSEFADLAVYTPLARRGLVLAVVTSGVAGLVVDSIVFLWLAFGSLDFLAGQVVGKAWMVLLSIPFVAWLRRRDERLGIVPA
;
A
#
# COMPACT_ATOMS: atom_id res chain seq x y z
N MET A 1 -10.05 -32.26 -3.62
CA MET A 1 -10.49 -30.89 -3.99
C MET A 1 -10.26 -29.97 -2.80
N MET A 2 -9.56 -28.83 -2.98
CA MET A 2 -9.45 -27.82 -1.92
C MET A 2 -10.83 -27.17 -1.70
N THR A 3 -11.23 -27.02 -0.44
CA THR A 3 -12.47 -26.30 -0.11
C THR A 3 -12.29 -24.80 -0.44
N THR A 4 -13.41 -24.09 -0.67
CA THR A 4 -13.38 -22.63 -0.91
C THR A 4 -12.72 -21.88 0.24
N GLU A 5 -12.92 -22.35 1.48
CA GLU A 5 -12.31 -21.77 2.68
C GLU A 5 -10.78 -21.96 2.71
N THR A 6 -10.28 -23.16 2.40
CA THR A 6 -8.84 -23.44 2.35
C THR A 6 -8.15 -22.56 1.29
N ARG A 7 -8.81 -22.40 0.13
CA ARG A 7 -8.33 -21.53 -0.94
C ARG A 7 -8.31 -20.07 -0.49
N ARG A 8 -9.40 -19.59 0.13
CA ARG A 8 -9.50 -18.22 0.64
C ARG A 8 -8.38 -17.90 1.62
N ARG A 9 -8.14 -18.77 2.59
CA ARG A 9 -7.05 -18.60 3.58
C ARG A 9 -5.68 -18.65 2.93
N GLY A 10 -5.42 -19.57 2.02
CA GLY A 10 -4.16 -19.69 1.31
C GLY A 10 -3.85 -18.41 0.50
N GLU A 11 -4.83 -17.88 -0.25
CA GLU A 11 -4.68 -16.62 -0.97
C GLU A 11 -4.45 -15.44 -0.01
N GLY A 12 -5.14 -15.43 1.14
CA GLY A 12 -4.94 -14.40 2.16
C GLY A 12 -3.53 -14.37 2.73
N ILE A 13 -2.94 -15.56 2.95
CA ILE A 13 -1.54 -15.67 3.40
C ILE A 13 -0.59 -15.16 2.30
N VAL A 14 -0.83 -15.49 1.04
CA VAL A 14 -0.03 -14.97 -0.07
C VAL A 14 -0.09 -13.44 -0.12
N PHE A 15 -1.27 -12.85 -0.04
CA PHE A 15 -1.41 -11.38 -0.02
C PHE A 15 -0.73 -10.75 1.20
N LEU A 16 -0.82 -11.40 2.38
CA LEU A 16 -0.15 -10.93 3.59
C LEU A 16 1.38 -10.95 3.43
N VAL A 17 1.94 -12.01 2.87
CA VAL A 17 3.39 -12.09 2.60
C VAL A 17 3.81 -11.03 1.58
N LEU A 18 3.05 -10.87 0.49
CA LEU A 18 3.34 -9.84 -0.50
C LEU A 18 3.25 -8.43 0.11
N PHE A 19 2.24 -8.15 0.94
CA PHE A 19 2.12 -6.90 1.68
C PHE A 19 3.34 -6.66 2.58
N ALA A 20 3.73 -7.65 3.38
CA ALA A 20 4.90 -7.54 4.24
C ALA A 20 6.20 -7.29 3.46
N LEU A 21 6.35 -7.87 2.27
CA LEU A 21 7.51 -7.69 1.41
C LEU A 21 7.58 -6.30 0.76
N THR A 22 6.46 -5.59 0.61
CA THR A 22 6.51 -4.21 0.08
C THR A 22 7.29 -3.28 0.98
N ILE A 23 7.30 -3.52 2.29
CA ILE A 23 7.92 -2.64 3.30
C ILE A 23 9.47 -2.65 3.18
N PRO A 24 10.17 -3.80 3.29
CA PRO A 24 11.61 -3.83 3.08
C PRO A 24 12.00 -3.36 1.69
N LEU A 25 11.19 -3.69 0.67
CA LEU A 25 11.48 -3.28 -0.70
C LEU A 25 11.35 -1.76 -0.89
N ALA A 26 10.32 -1.12 -0.30
CA ALA A 26 10.17 0.33 -0.32
C ALA A 26 11.37 1.04 0.34
N ASN A 27 11.78 0.55 1.51
CA ASN A 27 12.91 1.10 2.26
C ASN A 27 14.25 0.88 1.53
N TRP A 28 14.41 -0.27 0.87
CA TRP A 28 15.59 -0.53 0.05
C TRP A 28 15.64 0.38 -1.19
N LEU A 29 14.53 0.50 -1.92
CA LEU A 29 14.43 1.33 -3.10
C LEU A 29 14.79 2.79 -2.82
N ILE A 30 14.25 3.37 -1.74
CA ILE A 30 14.46 4.79 -1.40
C ILE A 30 15.94 5.12 -1.13
N GLY A 31 16.73 4.10 -0.76
CA GLY A 31 18.15 4.27 -0.50
C GLY A 31 19.09 3.83 -1.64
N HIS A 32 18.60 3.02 -2.61
CA HIS A 32 19.49 2.34 -3.54
C HIS A 32 19.08 2.44 -5.02
N ALA A 33 17.82 2.73 -5.32
CA ALA A 33 17.33 2.65 -6.70
C ALA A 33 16.53 3.89 -7.11
N GLY A 34 16.97 4.54 -8.17
CA GLY A 34 16.30 5.71 -8.75
C GLY A 34 17.08 6.25 -9.93
N THR A 35 16.49 7.16 -10.70
CA THR A 35 17.17 7.86 -11.79
C THR A 35 18.09 8.96 -11.27
N VAL A 36 17.79 9.49 -10.09
CA VAL A 36 18.60 10.50 -9.38
C VAL A 36 18.67 10.09 -7.92
N CYS A 37 19.89 9.86 -7.40
CA CYS A 37 20.13 9.51 -6.00
C CYS A 37 21.10 10.55 -5.39
N PRO A 38 20.60 11.59 -4.73
CA PRO A 38 21.44 12.57 -4.06
C PRO A 38 22.22 11.94 -2.89
N PRO A 39 23.46 12.40 -2.59
CA PRO A 39 24.29 11.80 -1.52
C PRO A 39 23.67 11.88 -0.11
N ARG A 40 22.75 12.83 0.12
CA ARG A 40 22.08 13.06 1.41
C ARG A 40 20.55 13.13 1.28
N GLY A 41 19.98 12.43 0.28
CA GLY A 41 18.55 12.43 0.02
C GLY A 41 18.05 11.07 -0.48
N PRO A 42 16.73 10.93 -0.63
CA PRO A 42 16.16 9.72 -1.20
C PRO A 42 16.49 9.60 -2.69
N CYS A 43 16.63 8.37 -3.18
CA CYS A 43 16.61 8.12 -4.61
C CYS A 43 15.24 8.49 -5.20
N LEU A 44 15.23 9.19 -6.32
CA LEU A 44 14.03 9.68 -6.99
C LEU A 44 13.79 8.92 -8.30
N VAL A 45 12.50 8.73 -8.62
CA VAL A 45 12.05 8.18 -9.92
C VAL A 45 11.08 9.15 -10.60
N PRO A 46 11.10 9.26 -11.93
CA PRO A 46 10.09 10.00 -12.65
C PRO A 46 8.76 9.25 -12.63
N VAL A 47 7.70 9.90 -12.20
CA VAL A 47 6.34 9.33 -12.15
C VAL A 47 5.41 9.94 -13.20
N ALA A 48 5.76 11.11 -13.72
CA ALA A 48 5.15 11.78 -14.87
C ALA A 48 6.14 12.82 -15.44
N PRO A 49 5.89 13.39 -16.63
CA PRO A 49 6.72 14.48 -17.17
C PRO A 49 6.86 15.63 -16.17
N GLY A 50 8.11 15.93 -15.78
CA GLY A 50 8.41 16.98 -14.80
C GLY A 50 8.08 16.65 -13.34
N LEU A 51 7.57 15.45 -13.02
CA LEU A 51 7.25 15.03 -11.66
C LEU A 51 8.18 13.91 -11.21
N MET A 52 8.88 14.16 -10.11
CA MET A 52 9.73 13.19 -9.44
C MET A 52 9.13 12.80 -8.09
N ALA A 53 9.38 11.56 -7.65
CA ALA A 53 9.00 11.08 -6.34
C ALA A 53 10.09 10.17 -5.75
N PRO A 54 10.20 10.07 -4.40
CA PRO A 54 11.04 9.04 -3.77
C PRO A 54 10.67 7.65 -4.28
N SER A 55 11.66 6.84 -4.65
CA SER A 55 11.46 5.58 -5.37
C SER A 55 10.63 4.52 -4.62
N GLY A 56 10.58 4.60 -3.29
CA GLY A 56 9.70 3.76 -2.46
C GLY A 56 8.20 3.97 -2.71
N VAL A 57 7.81 5.07 -3.40
CA VAL A 57 6.41 5.42 -3.68
C VAL A 57 5.62 4.31 -4.37
N LEU A 58 6.26 3.57 -5.27
CA LEU A 58 5.61 2.49 -6.01
C LEU A 58 5.21 1.35 -5.08
N MET A 59 6.08 0.98 -4.16
CA MET A 59 5.79 -0.08 -3.18
C MET A 59 4.74 0.35 -2.17
N ALA A 60 4.74 1.62 -1.75
CA ALA A 60 3.69 2.18 -0.90
C ALA A 60 2.31 2.11 -1.59
N GLY A 61 2.22 2.44 -2.88
CA GLY A 61 0.97 2.30 -3.63
C GLY A 61 0.48 0.86 -3.77
N ILE A 62 1.39 -0.11 -3.97
CA ILE A 62 1.05 -1.54 -4.01
C ILE A 62 0.61 -2.04 -2.63
N ALA A 63 1.24 -1.56 -1.54
CA ALA A 63 0.90 -1.95 -0.18
C ALA A 63 -0.58 -1.68 0.15
N LEU A 64 -1.10 -0.50 -0.20
CA LEU A 64 -2.51 -0.14 0.00
C LEU A 64 -3.45 -1.19 -0.62
N VAL A 65 -3.20 -1.58 -1.87
CA VAL A 65 -4.03 -2.58 -2.56
C VAL A 65 -3.89 -3.98 -1.94
N LEU A 66 -2.67 -4.38 -1.60
CA LEU A 66 -2.43 -5.71 -1.00
C LEU A 66 -3.07 -5.82 0.37
N ARG A 67 -3.06 -4.76 1.19
CA ARG A 67 -3.73 -4.72 2.47
C ARG A 67 -5.25 -4.92 2.32
N ASP A 68 -5.89 -4.30 1.33
CA ASP A 68 -7.30 -4.51 1.01
C ASP A 68 -7.60 -5.97 0.66
N LEU A 69 -6.71 -6.60 -0.11
CA LEU A 69 -6.83 -8.01 -0.45
C LEU A 69 -6.62 -8.93 0.76
N VAL A 70 -5.73 -8.56 1.68
CA VAL A 70 -5.59 -9.25 2.99
C VAL A 70 -6.90 -9.18 3.75
N GLN A 71 -7.50 -7.98 3.89
CA GLN A 71 -8.79 -7.84 4.57
C GLN A 71 -9.89 -8.66 3.90
N ARG A 72 -9.96 -8.64 2.58
CA ARG A 72 -10.96 -9.42 1.83
C ARG A 72 -10.85 -10.92 2.10
N ARG A 73 -9.66 -11.45 2.32
CA ARG A 73 -9.40 -12.89 2.53
C ARG A 73 -9.39 -13.33 3.98
N LEU A 74 -8.81 -12.52 4.86
CA LEU A 74 -8.54 -12.88 6.25
C LEU A 74 -9.38 -12.07 7.26
N GLY A 75 -10.07 -11.02 6.80
CA GLY A 75 -10.92 -10.17 7.63
C GLY A 75 -10.20 -8.98 8.26
N VAL A 76 -10.99 -8.12 8.91
CA VAL A 76 -10.54 -6.84 9.49
C VAL A 76 -9.48 -7.04 10.58
N ALA A 77 -9.66 -8.02 11.46
CA ALA A 77 -8.74 -8.26 12.56
C ALA A 77 -7.33 -8.64 12.06
N ALA A 78 -7.24 -9.55 11.08
CA ALA A 78 -5.98 -9.94 10.46
C ALA A 78 -5.31 -8.76 9.74
N SER A 79 -6.11 -7.95 9.04
CA SER A 79 -5.62 -6.74 8.36
C SER A 79 -5.09 -5.71 9.36
N SER A 80 -5.79 -5.47 10.47
CA SER A 80 -5.33 -4.55 11.52
C SER A 80 -4.02 -5.01 12.16
N LEU A 81 -3.88 -6.31 12.44
CA LEU A 81 -2.62 -6.88 12.94
C LEU A 81 -1.50 -6.75 11.91
N ALA A 82 -1.79 -6.94 10.62
CA ALA A 82 -0.83 -6.76 9.55
C ALA A 82 -0.34 -5.30 9.45
N ILE A 83 -1.22 -4.32 9.63
CA ILE A 83 -0.87 -2.89 9.69
C ILE A 83 0.07 -2.60 10.85
N LEU A 84 -0.26 -3.07 12.05
CA LEU A 84 0.58 -2.86 13.24
C LEU A 84 1.96 -3.51 13.09
N ALA A 85 2.01 -4.74 12.61
CA ALA A 85 3.26 -5.45 12.32
C ALA A 85 4.06 -4.75 11.21
N GLY A 86 3.38 -4.26 10.18
CA GLY A 86 3.98 -3.50 9.08
C GLY A 86 4.58 -2.17 9.56
N ALA A 87 3.91 -1.43 10.44
CA ALA A 87 4.44 -0.20 11.01
C ALA A 87 5.71 -0.47 11.86
N ALA A 88 5.69 -1.53 12.67
CA ALA A 88 6.87 -1.96 13.42
C ALA A 88 8.03 -2.36 12.49
N LEU A 89 7.74 -3.12 11.43
CA LEU A 89 8.73 -3.52 10.42
C LEU A 89 9.28 -2.30 9.68
N SER A 90 8.43 -1.34 9.32
CA SER A 90 8.85 -0.08 8.69
C SER A 90 9.79 0.72 9.60
N ALA A 91 9.48 0.82 10.91
CA ALA A 91 10.33 1.48 11.88
C ALA A 91 11.72 0.81 12.02
N LEU A 92 11.77 -0.52 11.93
CA LEU A 92 13.01 -1.29 12.04
C LEU A 92 13.91 -1.20 10.80
N LEU A 93 13.31 -1.01 9.61
CA LEU A 93 14.00 -1.07 8.33
C LEU A 93 14.26 0.30 7.70
N ALA A 94 13.54 1.34 8.13
CA ALA A 94 13.70 2.68 7.59
C ALA A 94 15.09 3.26 7.95
N PRO A 95 15.70 4.04 7.06
CA PRO A 95 16.89 4.82 7.38
C PRO A 95 16.64 5.66 8.65
N PRO A 96 17.65 5.82 9.54
CA PRO A 96 17.45 6.47 10.86
C PRO A 96 16.74 7.83 10.79
N ALA A 97 17.03 8.62 9.76
CA ALA A 97 16.39 9.93 9.54
C ALA A 97 14.90 9.85 9.15
N LEU A 98 14.41 8.68 8.69
CA LEU A 98 13.06 8.50 8.18
C LEU A 98 12.20 7.56 9.05
N VAL A 99 12.72 7.03 10.14
CA VAL A 99 12.03 6.03 10.98
C VAL A 99 10.65 6.51 11.41
N ILE A 100 10.58 7.70 12.02
CA ILE A 100 9.31 8.27 12.51
C ILE A 100 8.38 8.57 11.33
N ALA A 101 8.89 9.21 10.29
CA ALA A 101 8.09 9.55 9.12
C ALA A 101 7.49 8.31 8.46
N SER A 102 8.30 7.28 8.24
CA SER A 102 7.86 6.04 7.58
C SER A 102 6.86 5.27 8.44
N ALA A 103 7.12 5.10 9.74
CA ALA A 103 6.24 4.33 10.61
C ALA A 103 4.89 5.03 10.84
N VAL A 104 4.91 6.34 11.11
CA VAL A 104 3.69 7.12 11.37
C VAL A 104 2.87 7.29 10.10
N ALA A 105 3.49 7.63 8.97
CA ALA A 105 2.79 7.75 7.70
C ALA A 105 2.14 6.42 7.29
N PHE A 106 2.89 5.30 7.38
CA PHE A 106 2.37 3.97 7.11
C PHE A 106 1.17 3.65 8.00
N LEU A 107 1.30 3.85 9.32
CA LEU A 107 0.24 3.52 10.27
C LEU A 107 -1.04 4.32 9.98
N LEU A 108 -0.92 5.64 9.84
CA LEU A 108 -2.07 6.51 9.63
C LEU A 108 -2.73 6.28 8.27
N SER A 109 -1.94 6.10 7.21
CA SER A 109 -2.47 5.87 5.86
C SER A 109 -3.20 4.54 5.73
N GLU A 110 -2.64 3.47 6.30
CA GLU A 110 -3.26 2.15 6.24
C GLU A 110 -4.54 2.07 7.08
N PHE A 111 -4.61 2.77 8.23
CA PHE A 111 -5.85 2.88 8.99
C PHE A 111 -6.87 3.79 8.32
N ALA A 112 -6.46 4.87 7.65
CA ALA A 112 -7.36 5.72 6.87
C ALA A 112 -7.97 4.92 5.70
N ASP A 113 -7.14 4.17 4.99
CA ASP A 113 -7.58 3.26 3.94
C ASP A 113 -8.55 2.20 4.49
N LEU A 114 -8.21 1.50 5.57
CA LEU A 114 -9.07 0.50 6.21
C LEU A 114 -10.42 1.07 6.62
N ALA A 115 -10.46 2.29 7.16
CA ALA A 115 -11.70 2.96 7.56
C ALA A 115 -12.63 3.24 6.36
N VAL A 116 -12.06 3.56 5.20
CA VAL A 116 -12.81 3.80 3.96
C VAL A 116 -13.17 2.48 3.27
N TYR A 117 -12.24 1.53 3.20
CA TYR A 117 -12.45 0.23 2.56
C TYR A 117 -13.58 -0.56 3.22
N THR A 118 -13.57 -0.66 4.54
CA THR A 118 -14.47 -1.54 5.30
C THR A 118 -15.96 -1.32 4.98
N PRO A 119 -16.51 -0.10 5.01
CA PRO A 119 -17.91 0.12 4.64
C PRO A 119 -18.16 -0.06 3.14
N LEU A 120 -17.18 0.23 2.28
CA LEU A 120 -17.33 0.15 0.82
C LEU A 120 -17.17 -1.27 0.28
N ALA A 121 -16.51 -2.17 1.00
CA ALA A 121 -16.26 -3.55 0.56
C ALA A 121 -17.53 -4.31 0.18
N ARG A 122 -18.65 -3.98 0.84
CA ARG A 122 -19.99 -4.55 0.55
C ARG A 122 -20.61 -3.98 -0.72
N ARG A 123 -20.21 -2.80 -1.17
CA ARG A 123 -20.76 -2.13 -2.38
C ARG A 123 -20.06 -2.57 -3.66
N GLY A 124 -18.82 -2.98 -3.58
CA GLY A 124 -18.07 -3.51 -4.72
C GLY A 124 -16.57 -3.42 -4.52
N LEU A 125 -15.85 -4.49 -4.86
CA LEU A 125 -14.42 -4.60 -4.60
C LEU A 125 -13.60 -3.49 -5.28
N VAL A 126 -13.84 -3.23 -6.58
CA VAL A 126 -13.09 -2.20 -7.32
C VAL A 126 -13.33 -0.80 -6.74
N LEU A 127 -14.61 -0.48 -6.44
CA LEU A 127 -14.96 0.80 -5.81
C LEU A 127 -14.28 0.95 -4.46
N ALA A 128 -14.32 -0.09 -3.63
CA ALA A 128 -13.70 -0.07 -2.31
C ALA A 128 -12.19 0.18 -2.42
N VAL A 129 -11.46 -0.62 -3.20
CA VAL A 129 -9.99 -0.51 -3.38
C VAL A 129 -9.58 0.85 -3.95
N VAL A 130 -10.29 1.37 -4.95
CA VAL A 130 -9.92 2.67 -5.54
C VAL A 130 -10.18 3.81 -4.57
N THR A 131 -11.35 3.84 -3.92
CA THR A 131 -11.71 4.94 -3.02
C THR A 131 -10.87 4.93 -1.74
N SER A 132 -10.64 3.76 -1.16
CA SER A 132 -9.80 3.62 0.02
C SER A 132 -8.34 3.92 -0.31
N GLY A 133 -7.84 3.41 -1.44
CA GLY A 133 -6.50 3.70 -1.92
C GLY A 133 -6.25 5.19 -2.12
N VAL A 134 -7.24 5.96 -2.62
CA VAL A 134 -7.13 7.43 -2.70
C VAL A 134 -7.02 8.05 -1.30
N ALA A 135 -7.80 7.61 -0.33
CA ALA A 135 -7.69 8.11 1.05
C ALA A 135 -6.32 7.78 1.64
N GLY A 136 -5.87 6.52 1.54
CA GLY A 136 -4.57 6.08 2.04
C GLY A 136 -3.40 6.82 1.40
N LEU A 137 -3.38 6.93 0.05
CA LEU A 137 -2.26 7.59 -0.64
C LEU A 137 -2.14 9.09 -0.31
N VAL A 138 -3.27 9.78 -0.08
CA VAL A 138 -3.25 11.20 0.30
C VAL A 138 -2.70 11.36 1.72
N VAL A 139 -3.20 10.58 2.67
CA VAL A 139 -2.73 10.61 4.06
C VAL A 139 -1.24 10.26 4.13
N ASP A 140 -0.82 9.15 3.49
CA ASP A 140 0.58 8.75 3.46
C ASP A 140 1.48 9.84 2.87
N SER A 141 1.09 10.43 1.75
CA SER A 141 1.93 11.42 1.06
C SER A 141 2.11 12.68 1.88
N ILE A 142 1.04 13.19 2.51
CA ILE A 142 1.11 14.39 3.34
C ILE A 142 1.93 14.12 4.60
N VAL A 143 1.60 13.05 5.34
CA VAL A 143 2.24 12.74 6.61
C VAL A 143 3.71 12.40 6.41
N PHE A 144 4.04 11.56 5.42
CA PHE A 144 5.42 11.19 5.14
C PHE A 144 6.28 12.40 4.77
N LEU A 145 5.83 13.22 3.81
CA LEU A 145 6.62 14.36 3.35
C LEU A 145 6.80 15.40 4.44
N TRP A 146 5.75 15.67 5.20
CA TRP A 146 5.82 16.64 6.29
C TRP A 146 6.78 16.20 7.40
N LEU A 147 6.71 14.94 7.81
CA LEU A 147 7.57 14.41 8.87
C LEU A 147 9.01 14.15 8.41
N ALA A 148 9.21 13.77 7.14
CA ALA A 148 10.52 13.43 6.61
C ALA A 148 11.32 14.67 6.18
N PHE A 149 10.65 15.67 5.61
CA PHE A 149 11.32 16.80 4.92
C PHE A 149 10.84 18.18 5.39
N GLY A 150 9.77 18.27 6.20
CA GLY A 150 9.16 19.56 6.58
C GLY A 150 8.57 20.34 5.39
N SER A 151 8.39 19.72 4.24
CA SER A 151 7.96 20.31 2.98
C SER A 151 7.04 19.35 2.24
N LEU A 152 6.17 19.88 1.38
CA LEU A 152 5.29 19.12 0.48
C LEU A 152 5.73 19.21 -0.99
N ASP A 153 6.96 19.56 -1.29
CA ASP A 153 7.46 19.79 -2.66
C ASP A 153 7.29 18.58 -3.57
N PHE A 154 7.37 17.36 -3.02
CA PHE A 154 7.17 16.13 -3.78
C PHE A 154 5.74 15.59 -3.72
N LEU A 155 4.76 16.34 -3.19
CA LEU A 155 3.39 15.85 -2.97
C LEU A 155 2.73 15.36 -4.27
N ALA A 156 2.81 16.16 -5.34
CA ALA A 156 2.24 15.77 -6.62
C ALA A 156 2.88 14.48 -7.17
N GLY A 157 4.20 14.35 -7.08
CA GLY A 157 4.91 13.12 -7.47
C GLY A 157 4.53 11.92 -6.63
N GLN A 158 4.42 12.08 -5.32
CA GLN A 158 3.99 11.01 -4.39
C GLN A 158 2.56 10.53 -4.72
N VAL A 159 1.63 11.46 -4.87
CA VAL A 159 0.23 11.15 -5.20
C VAL A 159 0.13 10.45 -6.55
N VAL A 160 0.77 10.98 -7.59
CA VAL A 160 0.76 10.39 -8.93
C VAL A 160 1.42 9.01 -8.94
N GLY A 161 2.57 8.84 -8.30
CA GLY A 161 3.28 7.56 -8.25
C GLY A 161 2.47 6.45 -7.56
N LYS A 162 1.82 6.74 -6.44
CA LYS A 162 0.94 5.79 -5.76
C LYS A 162 -0.34 5.53 -6.55
N ALA A 163 -0.94 6.59 -7.13
CA ALA A 163 -2.13 6.46 -7.95
C ALA A 163 -1.91 5.53 -9.14
N TRP A 164 -0.73 5.56 -9.80
CA TRP A 164 -0.38 4.60 -10.84
C TRP A 164 -0.50 3.16 -10.37
N MET A 165 -0.01 2.84 -9.16
CA MET A 165 -0.07 1.47 -8.64
C MET A 165 -1.49 1.03 -8.33
N VAL A 166 -2.31 1.92 -7.76
CA VAL A 166 -3.75 1.66 -7.55
C VAL A 166 -4.47 1.44 -8.89
N LEU A 167 -4.26 2.31 -9.87
CA LEU A 167 -4.89 2.19 -11.20
C LEU A 167 -4.45 0.92 -11.94
N LEU A 168 -3.16 0.61 -11.93
CA LEU A 168 -2.62 -0.60 -12.56
C LEU A 168 -3.11 -1.90 -11.88
N SER A 169 -3.53 -1.83 -10.63
CA SER A 169 -4.12 -2.97 -9.92
C SER A 169 -5.57 -3.27 -10.32
N ILE A 170 -6.30 -2.30 -10.92
CA ILE A 170 -7.73 -2.43 -11.23
C ILE A 170 -8.04 -3.67 -12.09
N PRO A 171 -7.32 -3.97 -13.18
CA PRO A 171 -7.59 -5.17 -13.98
C PRO A 171 -7.48 -6.46 -13.16
N PHE A 172 -6.47 -6.56 -12.29
CA PHE A 172 -6.28 -7.72 -11.41
C PHE A 172 -7.41 -7.82 -10.37
N VAL A 173 -7.77 -6.72 -9.73
CA VAL A 173 -8.84 -6.66 -8.73
C VAL A 173 -10.20 -7.00 -9.37
N ALA A 174 -10.47 -6.50 -10.57
CA ALA A 174 -11.68 -6.81 -11.32
C ALA A 174 -11.73 -8.29 -11.75
N TRP A 175 -10.59 -8.84 -12.20
CA TRP A 175 -10.48 -10.27 -12.50
C TRP A 175 -10.69 -11.12 -11.23
N LEU A 176 -10.07 -10.75 -10.12
CA LEU A 176 -10.21 -11.45 -8.83
C LEU A 176 -11.68 -11.48 -8.38
N ARG A 177 -12.37 -10.35 -8.48
CA ARG A 177 -13.81 -10.25 -8.17
C ARG A 177 -14.64 -11.23 -9.02
N ARG A 178 -14.47 -11.19 -10.36
CA ARG A 178 -15.20 -12.08 -11.28
C ARG A 178 -14.90 -13.56 -11.02
N ARG A 179 -13.67 -13.88 -10.65
CA ARG A 179 -13.26 -15.23 -10.28
C ARG A 179 -13.93 -15.68 -8.98
N ASP A 180 -13.96 -14.83 -7.97
CA ASP A 180 -14.60 -15.10 -6.69
C ASP A 180 -16.11 -15.38 -6.88
N GLU A 181 -16.79 -14.54 -7.66
CA GLU A 181 -18.20 -14.73 -8.00
C GLU A 181 -18.47 -16.10 -8.65
N ARG A 182 -17.59 -16.53 -9.58
CA ARG A 182 -17.70 -17.86 -10.24
C ARG A 182 -17.44 -19.03 -9.31
N LEU A 183 -16.55 -18.86 -8.33
CA LEU A 183 -16.12 -19.91 -7.41
C LEU A 183 -16.94 -19.94 -6.12
N GLY A 184 -17.87 -19.00 -5.93
CA GLY A 184 -18.62 -18.84 -4.69
C GLY A 184 -17.76 -18.50 -3.46
N ILE A 185 -16.62 -17.80 -3.69
CA ILE A 185 -15.75 -17.36 -2.60
C ILE A 185 -16.32 -16.08 -1.99
N VAL A 186 -16.81 -16.20 -0.76
CA VAL A 186 -17.34 -15.07 0.01
C VAL A 186 -16.19 -14.35 0.74
N PRO A 187 -16.16 -13.00 0.76
CA PRO A 187 -15.22 -12.24 1.59
C PRO A 187 -15.30 -12.61 3.07
N ALA A 188 -14.18 -12.44 3.80
CA ALA A 188 -14.12 -12.70 5.24
C ALA A 188 -14.80 -11.60 6.06
#